data_bb42c3de5f950b1935816efcdaf9c49d
#
_entry.id   bb42c3de5f950b1935816efcdaf9c49d
#
_cell.length_a   1.000
_cell.length_b   1.000
_cell.length_c   1.000
_cell.angle_alpha   90.00
_cell.angle_beta   90.00
_cell.angle_gamma   90.00
#
_symmetry.space_group_name_H-M   'P 1'
#
loop_
_entity.id
_entity.type
_entity.pdbx_description
1 polymer ?
#
loop_
_entity_poly.entity_id
_entity_poly.type
_entity_poly.pdbx_seq_one_letter_code
_entity_poly.pdbx_strand_id
1 'polypeptide(L)'
;MTKLAVVMDPIDKIKAYKDTSLAILLAAQERGIENYYIEPEKIWLQDGMTWGQMHPVQVKDDNQDWFSLGDPIEQPLPELDLLLIRKDPPFDLHYVHLTYLLEQAQEQGLLVINDPASLRDANEKLFTAWFPQCCPRTLVTSQIDWLKEFVLTEKEVVIKPLDSMGGYSVFRARNTDENLNVILETLTQRNKKLVMAQTFIPQIRKGDKRILLIDGEPIPYALARIPALDDFRGNLAAGATSEGRELTDHDLWICEQVGPVLEEKGLVFVGIDIIGDYLTEINVTSPTCVRELNALYDLDIAGDLIEHIMDEYL
;
A
#
# COMPACT_ATOMS: atom_id res chain seq x y z
N MET A 1 23.34 -12.25 -14.24
CA MET A 1 23.14 -11.26 -13.17
C MET A 1 21.67 -10.94 -13.20
N THR A 2 21.00 -11.05 -12.08
CA THR A 2 19.55 -10.82 -11.99
C THR A 2 19.22 -9.35 -12.27
N LYS A 3 18.20 -9.11 -13.09
CA LYS A 3 17.75 -7.79 -13.51
C LYS A 3 16.41 -7.47 -12.83
N LEU A 4 16.40 -6.46 -11.98
CA LEU A 4 15.22 -5.95 -11.31
C LEU A 4 14.81 -4.61 -11.93
N ALA A 5 13.54 -4.49 -12.34
CA ALA A 5 12.96 -3.19 -12.62
C ALA A 5 11.98 -2.77 -11.52
N VAL A 6 12.00 -1.49 -11.15
CA VAL A 6 11.03 -0.89 -10.26
C VAL A 6 10.17 0.11 -11.02
N VAL A 7 8.87 -0.18 -11.12
CA VAL A 7 7.88 0.75 -11.70
C VAL A 7 7.37 1.66 -10.60
N MET A 8 7.71 2.94 -10.66
CA MET A 8 7.39 3.90 -9.61
C MET A 8 7.18 5.32 -10.15
N ASP A 9 6.66 6.19 -9.33
CA ASP A 9 6.58 7.63 -9.63
C ASP A 9 7.97 8.26 -9.80
N PRO A 10 8.09 9.48 -10.35
CA PRO A 10 9.38 10.08 -10.67
C PRO A 10 10.38 10.06 -9.51
N ILE A 11 11.52 9.37 -9.73
CA ILE A 11 12.53 9.10 -8.70
C ILE A 11 13.18 10.38 -8.14
N ASP A 12 13.18 11.46 -8.89
CA ASP A 12 13.67 12.78 -8.47
C ASP A 12 12.74 13.50 -7.48
N LYS A 13 11.51 12.98 -7.27
CA LYS A 13 10.50 13.58 -6.39
C LYS A 13 10.24 12.84 -5.10
N ILE A 14 10.85 11.68 -4.92
CA ILE A 14 10.73 10.93 -3.67
C ILE A 14 11.40 11.66 -2.50
N LYS A 15 11.05 11.26 -1.29
CA LYS A 15 11.73 11.73 -0.07
C LYS A 15 12.71 10.65 0.39
N ALA A 16 13.95 10.74 -0.10
CA ALA A 16 14.97 9.70 0.08
C ALA A 16 15.06 9.17 1.52
N TYR A 17 15.00 10.04 2.52
CA TYR A 17 15.14 9.67 3.94
C TYR A 17 14.08 8.68 4.47
N LYS A 18 12.95 8.50 3.77
CA LYS A 18 11.84 7.61 4.18
C LYS A 18 11.29 6.75 3.05
N ASP A 19 11.81 6.87 1.84
CA ASP A 19 11.25 6.17 0.69
C ASP A 19 11.57 4.68 0.73
N THR A 20 10.52 3.86 0.63
CA THR A 20 10.63 2.39 0.65
C THR A 20 11.15 1.84 -0.67
N SER A 21 10.82 2.46 -1.80
CA SER A 21 11.29 2.00 -3.11
C SER A 21 12.80 2.22 -3.24
N LEU A 22 13.31 3.34 -2.69
CA LEU A 22 14.75 3.57 -2.58
C LEU A 22 15.42 2.52 -1.66
N ALA A 23 14.81 2.17 -0.53
CA ALA A 23 15.36 1.13 0.34
C ALA A 23 15.46 -0.22 -0.39
N ILE A 24 14.44 -0.58 -1.18
CA ILE A 24 14.45 -1.81 -1.99
C ILE A 24 15.55 -1.77 -3.07
N LEU A 25 15.71 -0.65 -3.77
CA LEU A 25 16.77 -0.48 -4.77
C LEU A 25 18.17 -0.58 -4.14
N LEU A 26 18.37 0.00 -2.94
CA LEU A 26 19.62 -0.12 -2.18
C LEU A 26 19.93 -1.57 -1.83
N ALA A 27 18.94 -2.27 -1.24
CA ALA A 27 19.08 -3.67 -0.85
C ALA A 27 19.37 -4.59 -2.04
N ALA A 28 18.72 -4.36 -3.18
CA ALA A 28 18.99 -5.11 -4.42
C ALA A 28 20.40 -4.83 -4.95
N GLN A 29 20.83 -3.57 -4.97
CA GLN A 29 22.18 -3.19 -5.43
C GLN A 29 23.28 -3.81 -4.56
N GLU A 30 23.11 -3.84 -3.23
CA GLU A 30 24.05 -4.47 -2.30
C GLU A 30 24.20 -5.97 -2.53
N ARG A 31 23.14 -6.63 -3.03
CA ARG A 31 23.10 -8.04 -3.39
C ARG A 31 23.56 -8.35 -4.82
N GLY A 32 24.07 -7.32 -5.53
CA GLY A 32 24.62 -7.45 -6.88
C GLY A 32 23.56 -7.60 -7.98
N ILE A 33 22.33 -7.18 -7.73
CA ILE A 33 21.24 -7.15 -8.72
C ILE A 33 21.39 -5.89 -9.58
N GLU A 34 21.19 -6.02 -10.89
CA GLU A 34 21.10 -4.88 -11.80
C GLU A 34 19.75 -4.19 -11.67
N ASN A 35 19.75 -2.94 -11.22
CA ASN A 35 18.54 -2.16 -11.01
C ASN A 35 18.18 -1.35 -12.24
N TYR A 36 16.90 -1.33 -12.57
CA TYR A 36 16.28 -0.48 -13.59
C TYR A 36 15.12 0.31 -13.00
N TYR A 37 15.01 1.55 -13.41
CA TYR A 37 13.91 2.45 -13.07
C TYR A 37 13.00 2.64 -14.28
N ILE A 38 11.68 2.53 -14.08
CA ILE A 38 10.66 2.72 -15.10
C ILE A 38 9.55 3.62 -14.55
N GLU A 39 9.20 4.69 -15.28
CA GLU A 39 7.95 5.41 -15.05
C GLU A 39 6.76 4.65 -15.67
N PRO A 40 5.60 4.63 -15.02
CA PRO A 40 4.42 3.90 -15.53
C PRO A 40 4.05 4.25 -16.97
N GLU A 41 4.20 5.51 -17.37
CA GLU A 41 3.89 6.04 -18.70
C GLU A 41 4.87 5.59 -19.78
N LYS A 42 5.95 4.93 -19.38
CA LYS A 42 6.99 4.39 -20.26
C LYS A 42 6.82 2.90 -20.56
N ILE A 43 5.67 2.33 -20.23
CA ILE A 43 5.29 0.94 -20.51
C ILE A 43 4.22 0.94 -21.59
N TRP A 44 4.40 0.10 -22.61
CA TRP A 44 3.41 -0.04 -23.69
C TRP A 44 3.30 -1.48 -24.18
N LEU A 45 2.19 -1.78 -24.85
CA LEU A 45 1.96 -3.06 -25.55
C LEU A 45 2.04 -2.84 -27.04
N GLN A 46 2.86 -3.65 -27.73
CA GLN A 46 2.96 -3.64 -29.17
C GLN A 46 2.98 -5.08 -29.70
N ASP A 47 2.05 -5.40 -30.61
CA ASP A 47 1.95 -6.71 -31.25
C ASP A 47 1.93 -7.91 -30.28
N GLY A 48 1.27 -7.71 -29.13
CA GLY A 48 1.15 -8.71 -28.07
C GLY A 48 2.35 -8.81 -27.12
N MET A 49 3.40 -8.03 -27.32
CA MET A 49 4.58 -7.94 -26.45
C MET A 49 4.54 -6.67 -25.60
N THR A 50 4.78 -6.81 -24.30
CA THR A 50 4.90 -5.65 -23.41
C THR A 50 6.35 -5.14 -23.38
N TRP A 51 6.50 -3.86 -23.67
CA TRP A 51 7.77 -3.16 -23.74
C TRP A 51 7.88 -2.11 -22.62
N GLY A 52 9.11 -1.78 -22.25
CA GLY A 52 9.41 -0.67 -21.36
C GLY A 52 10.59 0.15 -21.84
N GLN A 53 10.50 1.48 -21.70
CA GLN A 53 11.66 2.37 -21.74
C GLN A 53 12.13 2.58 -20.29
N MET A 54 13.29 2.06 -19.97
CA MET A 54 13.83 2.02 -18.63
C MET A 54 15.24 2.61 -18.56
N HIS A 55 15.63 3.05 -17.38
CA HIS A 55 16.98 3.52 -17.12
C HIS A 55 17.70 2.56 -16.17
N PRO A 56 18.93 2.09 -16.51
CA PRO A 56 19.80 1.56 -15.47
C PRO A 56 19.94 2.59 -14.36
N VAL A 57 19.76 2.18 -13.12
CA VAL A 57 19.82 3.09 -11.97
C VAL A 57 20.82 2.60 -10.94
N GLN A 58 21.65 3.52 -10.46
CA GLN A 58 22.49 3.33 -9.29
C GLN A 58 21.99 4.24 -8.18
N VAL A 59 21.93 3.71 -6.98
CA VAL A 59 21.38 4.41 -5.82
C VAL A 59 22.40 4.52 -4.69
N LYS A 60 22.22 5.55 -3.87
CA LYS A 60 23.02 5.82 -2.67
C LYS A 60 22.08 6.17 -1.52
N ASP A 61 22.47 5.81 -0.31
CA ASP A 61 21.76 6.28 0.88
C ASP A 61 22.17 7.71 1.24
N ASP A 62 21.72 8.64 0.42
CA ASP A 62 21.98 10.08 0.57
C ASP A 62 20.68 10.86 0.35
N ASN A 63 20.43 11.89 1.15
CA ASN A 63 19.21 12.68 1.07
C ASN A 63 19.22 13.78 -0.01
N GLN A 64 20.36 14.03 -0.66
CA GLN A 64 20.54 15.07 -1.67
C GLN A 64 20.94 14.50 -3.03
N ASP A 65 21.71 13.39 -3.05
CA ASP A 65 22.24 12.73 -4.26
C ASP A 65 22.00 11.21 -4.18
N TRP A 66 20.71 10.80 -4.19
CA TRP A 66 20.32 9.41 -3.93
C TRP A 66 20.30 8.51 -5.15
N PHE A 67 20.38 9.05 -6.37
CA PHE A 67 20.33 8.24 -7.60
C PHE A 67 21.16 8.83 -8.73
N SER A 68 21.55 7.97 -9.65
CA SER A 68 22.05 8.34 -10.98
C SER A 68 21.45 7.41 -12.03
N LEU A 69 21.02 7.98 -13.16
CA LEU A 69 20.42 7.23 -14.27
C LEU A 69 21.43 7.07 -15.41
N GLY A 70 21.49 5.85 -15.96
CA GLY A 70 22.15 5.59 -17.23
C GLY A 70 21.28 6.02 -18.42
N ASP A 71 21.81 5.84 -19.64
CA ASP A 71 21.06 6.10 -20.86
C ASP A 71 19.80 5.21 -20.93
N PRO A 72 18.66 5.72 -21.44
CA PRO A 72 17.44 4.93 -21.53
C PRO A 72 17.59 3.76 -22.50
N ILE A 73 17.01 2.62 -22.13
CA ILE A 73 16.98 1.38 -22.90
C ILE A 73 15.53 1.05 -23.19
N GLU A 74 15.22 0.71 -24.44
CA GLU A 74 13.91 0.17 -24.83
C GLU A 74 14.05 -1.34 -25.08
N GLN A 75 13.32 -2.15 -24.33
CA GLN A 75 13.32 -3.61 -24.47
C GLN A 75 12.00 -4.23 -24.05
N PRO A 76 11.71 -5.47 -24.50
CA PRO A 76 10.62 -6.26 -23.93
C PRO A 76 10.79 -6.43 -22.43
N LEU A 77 9.71 -6.23 -21.66
CA LEU A 77 9.75 -6.43 -20.21
C LEU A 77 10.10 -7.87 -19.80
N PRO A 78 9.68 -8.92 -20.54
CA PRO A 78 10.07 -10.31 -20.23
C PRO A 78 11.56 -10.63 -20.37
N GLU A 79 12.39 -9.69 -20.82
CA GLU A 79 13.87 -9.82 -20.77
C GLU A 79 14.48 -9.45 -19.41
N LEU A 80 13.65 -8.98 -18.48
CA LEU A 80 13.97 -8.82 -17.07
C LEU A 80 13.64 -10.12 -16.32
N ASP A 81 14.25 -10.30 -15.15
CA ASP A 81 13.95 -11.42 -14.25
C ASP A 81 12.81 -11.07 -13.28
N LEU A 82 12.81 -9.84 -12.76
CA LEU A 82 11.89 -9.36 -11.73
C LEU A 82 11.43 -7.94 -12.02
N LEU A 83 10.14 -7.66 -11.77
CA LEU A 83 9.58 -6.32 -11.77
C LEU A 83 8.77 -6.09 -10.50
N LEU A 84 9.07 -5.03 -9.76
CA LEU A 84 8.31 -4.60 -8.60
C LEU A 84 7.42 -3.42 -8.96
N ILE A 85 6.13 -3.53 -8.63
CA ILE A 85 5.17 -2.44 -8.80
C ILE A 85 5.19 -1.60 -7.51
N ARG A 86 5.71 -0.39 -7.62
CA ARG A 86 5.82 0.58 -6.52
C ARG A 86 5.17 1.92 -6.85
N LYS A 87 4.26 1.91 -7.83
CA LYS A 87 3.44 3.07 -8.19
C LYS A 87 2.50 3.41 -7.03
N ASP A 88 2.58 4.66 -6.59
CA ASP A 88 1.68 5.17 -5.56
C ASP A 88 0.24 5.31 -6.09
N PRO A 89 -0.79 5.20 -5.22
CA PRO A 89 -2.15 5.60 -5.58
C PRO A 89 -2.19 7.06 -6.11
N PRO A 90 -3.22 7.47 -6.87
CA PRO A 90 -4.57 6.87 -6.86
C PRO A 90 -4.66 5.60 -7.70
N PHE A 91 -5.44 4.64 -7.22
CA PHE A 91 -5.80 3.44 -7.98
C PHE A 91 -6.97 3.76 -8.91
N ASP A 92 -6.64 4.38 -10.03
CA ASP A 92 -7.57 4.82 -11.06
C ASP A 92 -7.53 3.92 -12.32
N LEU A 93 -8.22 4.31 -13.37
CA LEU A 93 -8.22 3.55 -14.64
C LEU A 93 -6.82 3.48 -15.27
N HIS A 94 -5.94 4.47 -15.08
CA HIS A 94 -4.57 4.40 -15.59
C HIS A 94 -3.79 3.33 -14.84
N TYR A 95 -3.96 3.24 -13.51
CA TYR A 95 -3.36 2.17 -12.72
C TYR A 95 -3.90 0.81 -13.17
N VAL A 96 -5.22 0.67 -13.35
CA VAL A 96 -5.84 -0.57 -13.86
C VAL A 96 -5.26 -0.96 -15.23
N HIS A 97 -5.12 -0.02 -16.16
CA HIS A 97 -4.52 -0.31 -17.48
C HIS A 97 -3.05 -0.73 -17.35
N LEU A 98 -2.28 -0.09 -16.47
CA LEU A 98 -0.90 -0.51 -16.19
C LEU A 98 -0.85 -1.96 -15.73
N THR A 99 -1.72 -2.36 -14.79
CA THR A 99 -1.75 -3.76 -14.32
C THR A 99 -2.08 -4.76 -15.44
N TYR A 100 -2.90 -4.43 -16.44
CA TYR A 100 -3.12 -5.30 -17.60
C TYR A 100 -1.85 -5.48 -18.44
N LEU A 101 -1.08 -4.41 -18.64
CA LEU A 101 0.18 -4.50 -19.37
C LEU A 101 1.19 -5.38 -18.65
N LEU A 102 1.27 -5.22 -17.31
CA LEU A 102 2.19 -6.00 -16.48
C LEU A 102 1.78 -7.47 -16.34
N GLU A 103 0.47 -7.76 -16.25
CA GLU A 103 -0.05 -9.13 -16.31
C GLU A 103 0.30 -9.81 -17.64
N GLN A 104 0.21 -9.09 -18.76
CA GLN A 104 0.63 -9.60 -20.05
C GLN A 104 2.14 -9.94 -20.08
N ALA A 105 2.98 -9.12 -19.45
CA ALA A 105 4.41 -9.41 -19.31
C ALA A 105 4.67 -10.61 -18.39
N GLN A 106 3.87 -10.77 -17.32
CA GLN A 106 3.93 -11.91 -16.42
C GLN A 106 3.56 -13.23 -17.13
N GLU A 107 2.54 -13.23 -17.98
CA GLU A 107 2.19 -14.40 -18.81
C GLU A 107 3.29 -14.77 -19.81
N GLN A 108 4.18 -13.83 -20.13
CA GLN A 108 5.33 -14.01 -21.00
C GLN A 108 6.61 -14.43 -20.24
N GLY A 109 6.51 -14.64 -18.93
CA GLY A 109 7.58 -15.21 -18.09
C GLY A 109 8.31 -14.23 -17.18
N LEU A 110 7.91 -12.93 -17.12
CA LEU A 110 8.43 -11.99 -16.15
C LEU A 110 7.83 -12.26 -14.78
N LEU A 111 8.64 -12.34 -13.74
CA LEU A 111 8.13 -12.29 -12.37
C LEU A 111 7.70 -10.86 -12.02
N VAL A 112 6.42 -10.66 -11.71
CA VAL A 112 5.88 -9.35 -11.32
C VAL A 112 5.34 -9.40 -9.89
N ILE A 113 5.79 -8.53 -9.02
CA ILE A 113 5.40 -8.41 -7.60
C ILE A 113 4.92 -6.97 -7.29
N ASN A 114 3.76 -6.83 -6.65
CA ASN A 114 2.75 -7.86 -6.34
C ASN A 114 2.02 -8.25 -7.63
N ASP A 115 1.33 -9.40 -7.57
CA ASP A 115 0.56 -9.92 -8.69
C ASP A 115 -0.39 -8.87 -9.28
N PRO A 116 -0.32 -8.55 -10.59
CA PRO A 116 -1.09 -7.45 -11.19
C PRO A 116 -2.61 -7.67 -11.19
N ALA A 117 -3.07 -8.92 -11.32
CA ALA A 117 -4.49 -9.25 -11.27
C ALA A 117 -5.03 -9.05 -9.85
N SER A 118 -4.28 -9.49 -8.86
CA SER A 118 -4.61 -9.34 -7.44
C SER A 118 -4.60 -7.88 -6.99
N LEU A 119 -3.72 -7.03 -7.53
CA LEU A 119 -3.77 -5.59 -7.29
C LEU A 119 -5.10 -4.97 -7.73
N ARG A 120 -5.68 -5.42 -8.85
CA ARG A 120 -7.01 -4.98 -9.30
C ARG A 120 -8.14 -5.47 -8.40
N ASP A 121 -7.98 -6.65 -7.81
CA ASP A 121 -8.99 -7.33 -7.01
C ASP A 121 -8.97 -6.88 -5.53
N ALA A 122 -7.85 -6.40 -5.01
CA ALA A 122 -7.64 -6.06 -3.62
C ALA A 122 -7.64 -4.54 -3.37
N ASN A 123 -8.84 -3.92 -3.35
CA ASN A 123 -8.93 -2.52 -2.93
C ASN A 123 -8.54 -2.37 -1.45
N GLU A 124 -7.63 -1.46 -1.14
CA GLU A 124 -7.01 -1.30 0.19
C GLU A 124 -7.98 -1.22 1.38
N LYS A 125 -9.19 -0.67 1.16
CA LYS A 125 -10.22 -0.54 2.21
C LYS A 125 -11.27 -1.63 2.11
N LEU A 126 -11.80 -1.87 0.90
CA LEU A 126 -12.90 -2.82 0.72
C LEU A 126 -12.45 -4.26 0.96
N PHE A 127 -11.20 -4.60 0.64
CA PHE A 127 -10.67 -5.95 0.83
C PHE A 127 -10.65 -6.38 2.31
N THR A 128 -10.64 -5.45 3.27
CA THR A 128 -10.80 -5.78 4.69
C THR A 128 -12.14 -6.46 5.00
N ALA A 129 -13.17 -6.26 4.17
CA ALA A 129 -14.47 -6.89 4.35
C ALA A 129 -14.48 -8.41 4.15
N TRP A 130 -13.42 -9.00 3.58
CA TRP A 130 -13.20 -10.45 3.52
C TRP A 130 -12.78 -11.04 4.87
N PHE A 131 -12.41 -10.19 5.82
CA PHE A 131 -11.97 -10.54 7.18
C PHE A 131 -12.87 -9.88 8.24
N PRO A 132 -14.21 -10.15 8.22
CA PRO A 132 -15.16 -9.45 9.10
C PRO A 132 -14.87 -9.67 10.58
N GLN A 133 -14.22 -10.80 10.94
CA GLN A 133 -13.81 -11.10 12.31
C GLN A 133 -12.67 -10.17 12.80
N CYS A 134 -11.89 -9.61 11.89
CA CYS A 134 -10.78 -8.69 12.20
C CYS A 134 -11.21 -7.21 12.17
N CYS A 135 -12.39 -6.89 11.66
CA CYS A 135 -12.82 -5.52 11.37
C CYS A 135 -13.81 -4.99 12.41
N PRO A 136 -13.88 -3.65 12.61
CA PRO A 136 -15.02 -3.06 13.31
C PRO A 136 -16.29 -3.27 12.50
N ARG A 137 -17.47 -3.06 13.10
CA ARG A 137 -18.73 -3.09 12.33
C ARG A 137 -18.62 -2.14 11.14
N THR A 138 -18.91 -2.68 9.97
CA THR A 138 -18.65 -2.04 8.68
C THR A 138 -19.89 -2.09 7.81
N LEU A 139 -20.19 -0.98 7.14
CA LEU A 139 -21.19 -0.87 6.08
C LEU A 139 -20.54 -0.24 4.85
N VAL A 140 -20.70 -0.89 3.69
CA VAL A 140 -20.28 -0.32 2.40
C VAL A 140 -21.51 -0.12 1.55
N THR A 141 -21.83 1.12 1.23
CA THR A 141 -23.02 1.47 0.44
C THR A 141 -22.90 2.86 -0.19
N SER A 142 -23.66 3.12 -1.21
CA SER A 142 -23.89 4.49 -1.72
C SER A 142 -25.17 5.13 -1.16
N GLN A 143 -26.03 4.37 -0.46
CA GLN A 143 -27.37 4.81 -0.04
C GLN A 143 -27.29 5.64 1.24
N ILE A 144 -27.60 6.92 1.14
CA ILE A 144 -27.54 7.88 2.25
C ILE A 144 -28.43 7.45 3.42
N ASP A 145 -29.62 6.92 3.15
CA ASP A 145 -30.55 6.54 4.22
C ASP A 145 -30.01 5.36 5.06
N TRP A 146 -29.35 4.38 4.42
CA TRP A 146 -28.68 3.28 5.14
C TRP A 146 -27.46 3.76 5.94
N LEU A 147 -26.71 4.71 5.41
CA LEU A 147 -25.60 5.34 6.14
C LEU A 147 -26.11 6.09 7.37
N LYS A 148 -27.23 6.83 7.28
CA LYS A 148 -27.85 7.51 8.43
C LYS A 148 -28.30 6.53 9.50
N GLU A 149 -28.92 5.41 9.09
CA GLU A 149 -29.35 4.36 10.02
C GLU A 149 -28.13 3.73 10.72
N PHE A 150 -27.04 3.49 9.97
CA PHE A 150 -25.80 2.98 10.53
C PHE A 150 -25.19 3.97 11.54
N VAL A 151 -25.11 5.27 11.20
CA VAL A 151 -24.62 6.32 12.12
C VAL A 151 -25.50 6.41 13.38
N LEU A 152 -26.82 6.28 13.23
CA LEU A 152 -27.74 6.30 14.36
C LEU A 152 -27.50 5.11 15.30
N THR A 153 -27.28 3.92 14.74
CA THR A 153 -27.05 2.67 15.48
C THR A 153 -25.70 2.67 16.19
N GLU A 154 -24.64 3.00 15.48
CA GLU A 154 -23.25 2.98 15.99
C GLU A 154 -22.91 4.21 16.83
N LYS A 155 -23.73 5.28 16.76
CA LYS A 155 -23.57 6.57 17.43
C LYS A 155 -22.40 7.41 16.90
N GLU A 156 -21.28 6.79 16.61
CA GLU A 156 -20.06 7.44 16.11
C GLU A 156 -19.36 6.53 15.11
N VAL A 157 -19.10 7.04 13.92
CA VAL A 157 -18.52 6.31 12.81
C VAL A 157 -17.41 7.10 12.11
N VAL A 158 -16.56 6.39 11.39
CA VAL A 158 -15.67 6.96 10.37
C VAL A 158 -16.25 6.62 9.00
N ILE A 159 -16.38 7.63 8.14
CA ILE A 159 -16.85 7.48 6.75
C ILE A 159 -15.71 7.85 5.82
N LYS A 160 -15.37 6.94 4.91
CA LYS A 160 -14.22 7.09 4.01
C LYS A 160 -14.55 6.66 2.58
N PRO A 161 -14.04 7.38 1.55
CA PRO A 161 -14.09 6.92 0.17
C PRO A 161 -13.22 5.66 0.00
N LEU A 162 -13.57 4.80 -0.96
CA LEU A 162 -12.80 3.58 -1.25
C LEU A 162 -11.54 3.84 -2.11
N ASP A 163 -11.49 4.97 -2.80
CA ASP A 163 -10.48 5.34 -3.80
C ASP A 163 -9.55 6.48 -3.35
N SER A 164 -9.54 6.81 -2.06
CA SER A 164 -8.68 7.88 -1.51
C SER A 164 -7.59 7.32 -0.61
N MET A 165 -6.43 7.96 -0.58
CA MET A 165 -5.27 7.62 0.23
C MET A 165 -4.92 8.73 1.24
N GLY A 166 -4.00 8.43 2.17
CA GLY A 166 -3.42 9.45 3.05
C GLY A 166 -4.39 10.13 4.01
N GLY A 167 -5.55 9.55 4.27
CA GLY A 167 -6.59 10.14 5.11
C GLY A 167 -7.41 11.25 4.44
N TYR A 168 -7.28 11.43 3.13
CA TYR A 168 -8.07 12.42 2.39
C TYR A 168 -9.55 12.06 2.39
N SER A 169 -10.42 13.05 2.67
CA SER A 169 -11.88 12.88 2.73
C SER A 169 -12.37 11.81 3.73
N VAL A 170 -11.59 11.53 4.77
CA VAL A 170 -12.02 10.70 5.90
C VAL A 170 -12.72 11.58 6.91
N PHE A 171 -13.96 11.24 7.24
CA PHE A 171 -14.79 12.00 8.19
C PHE A 171 -15.17 11.15 9.38
N ARG A 172 -15.01 11.69 10.58
CA ARG A 172 -15.63 11.19 11.79
C ARG A 172 -16.98 11.86 11.94
N ALA A 173 -18.04 11.09 12.06
CA ALA A 173 -19.41 11.59 12.05
C ALA A 173 -20.25 10.99 13.18
N ARG A 174 -21.17 11.80 13.71
CA ARG A 174 -22.18 11.42 14.70
C ARG A 174 -23.58 11.78 14.19
N ASN A 175 -24.59 11.14 14.74
CA ASN A 175 -25.99 11.47 14.43
C ASN A 175 -26.42 12.91 14.83
N THR A 176 -25.65 13.55 15.70
CA THR A 176 -25.87 14.93 16.14
C THR A 176 -25.13 15.99 15.30
N ASP A 177 -24.31 15.55 14.31
CA ASP A 177 -23.55 16.48 13.50
C ASP A 177 -24.45 17.19 12.50
N GLU A 178 -24.50 18.51 12.55
CA GLU A 178 -25.31 19.35 11.65
C GLU A 178 -24.89 19.19 10.18
N ASN A 179 -23.63 18.84 9.93
CA ASN A 179 -23.08 18.62 8.59
C ASN A 179 -23.23 17.18 8.07
N LEU A 180 -23.82 16.25 8.85
CA LEU A 180 -23.90 14.85 8.46
C LEU A 180 -24.49 14.64 7.06
N ASN A 181 -25.59 15.34 6.75
CA ASN A 181 -26.23 15.25 5.45
C ASN A 181 -25.30 15.67 4.31
N VAL A 182 -24.60 16.80 4.49
CA VAL A 182 -23.68 17.33 3.47
C VAL A 182 -22.47 16.40 3.28
N ILE A 183 -21.94 15.82 4.35
CA ILE A 183 -20.86 14.83 4.30
C ILE A 183 -21.30 13.63 3.47
N LEU A 184 -22.47 13.07 3.79
CA LEU A 184 -23.00 11.89 3.09
C LEU A 184 -23.29 12.18 1.62
N GLU A 185 -23.95 13.30 1.31
CA GLU A 185 -24.24 13.72 -0.08
C GLU A 185 -22.95 13.91 -0.90
N THR A 186 -21.94 14.51 -0.29
CA THR A 186 -20.65 14.78 -0.95
C THR A 186 -19.89 13.49 -1.23
N LEU A 187 -19.72 12.65 -0.21
CA LEU A 187 -18.94 11.43 -0.33
C LEU A 187 -19.61 10.40 -1.25
N THR A 188 -20.94 10.24 -1.14
CA THR A 188 -21.70 9.30 -1.99
C THR A 188 -22.02 9.85 -3.37
N GLN A 189 -21.67 11.12 -3.66
CA GLN A 189 -22.09 11.78 -4.89
C GLN A 189 -23.62 11.63 -5.13
N ARG A 190 -24.38 11.83 -4.06
CA ARG A 190 -25.84 11.68 -4.06
C ARG A 190 -26.29 10.28 -4.49
N ASN A 191 -25.91 9.28 -3.72
CA ASN A 191 -26.24 7.84 -3.89
C ASN A 191 -25.62 7.17 -5.13
N LYS A 192 -24.54 7.70 -5.71
CA LYS A 192 -23.90 7.14 -6.91
C LYS A 192 -22.57 6.45 -6.62
N LYS A 193 -21.85 6.87 -5.59
CA LYS A 193 -20.51 6.40 -5.25
C LYS A 193 -20.55 5.62 -3.94
N LEU A 194 -19.96 4.42 -3.96
CA LEU A 194 -19.79 3.62 -2.75
C LEU A 194 -18.83 4.33 -1.77
N VAL A 195 -19.18 4.26 -0.50
CA VAL A 195 -18.32 4.66 0.62
C VAL A 195 -18.33 3.59 1.69
N MET A 196 -17.30 3.54 2.51
CA MET A 196 -17.22 2.67 3.67
C MET A 196 -17.50 3.50 4.93
N ALA A 197 -18.45 3.04 5.75
CA ALA A 197 -18.69 3.52 7.10
C ALA A 197 -18.28 2.44 8.10
N GLN A 198 -17.49 2.80 9.11
CA GLN A 198 -17.03 1.88 10.17
C GLN A 198 -17.29 2.50 11.54
N THR A 199 -17.60 1.67 12.54
CA THR A 199 -17.67 2.14 13.93
C THR A 199 -16.36 2.83 14.29
N PHE A 200 -16.44 4.01 14.90
CA PHE A 200 -15.25 4.75 15.33
C PHE A 200 -14.49 3.98 16.41
N ILE A 201 -13.18 3.86 16.25
CA ILE A 201 -12.29 3.17 17.19
C ILE A 201 -11.53 4.23 18.01
N PRO A 202 -11.88 4.44 19.29
CA PRO A 202 -11.25 5.48 20.13
C PRO A 202 -9.75 5.29 20.34
N GLN A 203 -9.28 4.02 20.20
CA GLN A 203 -7.87 3.64 20.33
C GLN A 203 -6.96 4.28 19.27
N ILE A 204 -7.53 4.91 18.22
CA ILE A 204 -6.76 5.71 17.27
C ILE A 204 -5.86 6.76 17.95
N ARG A 205 -6.25 7.25 19.13
CA ARG A 205 -5.43 8.16 19.94
C ARG A 205 -4.12 7.55 20.43
N LYS A 206 -4.04 6.22 20.47
CA LYS A 206 -2.82 5.48 20.79
C LYS A 206 -2.00 5.14 19.52
N GLY A 207 -2.52 5.47 18.35
CA GLY A 207 -1.88 5.25 17.06
C GLY A 207 -2.61 4.26 16.17
N ASP A 208 -2.37 4.43 14.89
CA ASP A 208 -2.71 3.53 13.79
C ASP A 208 -1.45 2.73 13.46
N LYS A 209 -1.43 1.43 13.73
CA LYS A 209 -0.26 0.56 13.58
C LYS A 209 -0.14 0.09 12.13
N ARG A 210 0.97 0.42 11.45
CA ARG A 210 1.37 -0.20 10.20
C ARG A 210 2.22 -1.44 10.51
N ILE A 211 1.76 -2.62 10.09
CA ILE A 211 2.53 -3.86 10.11
C ILE A 211 2.85 -4.22 8.66
N LEU A 212 4.13 -4.48 8.37
CA LEU A 212 4.57 -4.95 7.06
C LEU A 212 4.57 -6.47 7.05
N LEU A 213 4.13 -7.06 5.93
CA LEU A 213 4.16 -8.50 5.69
C LEU A 213 4.98 -8.78 4.43
N ILE A 214 5.79 -9.83 4.50
CA ILE A 214 6.47 -10.43 3.35
C ILE A 214 5.87 -11.83 3.18
N ASP A 215 5.23 -12.06 2.06
CA ASP A 215 4.61 -13.34 1.71
C ASP A 215 3.70 -13.91 2.82
N GLY A 216 2.84 -13.06 3.34
CA GLY A 216 1.90 -13.36 4.42
C GLY A 216 2.48 -13.31 5.83
N GLU A 217 3.80 -13.34 6.01
CA GLU A 217 4.45 -13.33 7.31
C GLU A 217 4.77 -11.92 7.82
N PRO A 218 4.38 -11.55 9.05
CA PRO A 218 4.59 -10.21 9.57
C PRO A 218 6.04 -9.97 10.00
N ILE A 219 6.56 -8.77 9.71
CA ILE A 219 7.74 -8.24 10.39
C ILE A 219 7.41 -8.07 11.87
N PRO A 220 8.34 -8.41 12.82
CA PRO A 220 8.02 -8.50 14.24
C PRO A 220 7.69 -7.19 14.96
N TYR A 221 7.68 -6.08 14.23
CA TYR A 221 7.42 -4.75 14.77
C TYR A 221 6.43 -3.98 13.91
N ALA A 222 5.65 -3.11 14.56
CA ALA A 222 4.73 -2.17 13.92
C ALA A 222 5.24 -0.74 14.05
N LEU A 223 4.92 0.11 13.08
CA LEU A 223 5.04 1.55 13.20
C LEU A 223 3.69 2.15 13.61
N ALA A 224 3.54 2.57 14.86
CA ALA A 224 2.36 3.27 15.32
C ALA A 224 2.42 4.75 14.90
N ARG A 225 1.45 5.18 14.11
CA ARG A 225 1.29 6.55 13.62
C ARG A 225 0.28 7.26 14.52
N ILE A 226 0.76 8.16 15.37
CA ILE A 226 -0.03 8.81 16.43
C ILE A 226 -0.58 10.14 15.89
N PRO A 227 -1.92 10.31 15.80
CA PRO A 227 -2.53 11.54 15.33
C PRO A 227 -2.11 12.77 16.14
N ALA A 228 -2.03 13.93 15.49
CA ALA A 228 -1.91 15.22 16.16
C ALA A 228 -3.11 15.47 17.09
N LEU A 229 -2.94 16.35 18.07
CA LEU A 229 -3.97 16.60 19.11
C LEU A 229 -5.30 17.10 18.54
N ASP A 230 -5.25 17.82 17.43
CA ASP A 230 -6.39 18.45 16.74
C ASP A 230 -6.90 17.64 15.55
N ASP A 231 -6.29 16.47 15.28
CA ASP A 231 -6.71 15.55 14.20
C ASP A 231 -6.99 14.16 14.79
N PHE A 232 -7.74 13.33 14.07
CA PHE A 232 -7.96 11.92 14.41
C PHE A 232 -7.33 10.97 13.38
N ARG A 233 -6.70 11.49 12.31
CA ARG A 233 -6.07 10.69 11.26
C ARG A 233 -4.65 10.32 11.64
N GLY A 234 -4.33 9.02 11.57
CA GLY A 234 -2.99 8.48 11.86
C GLY A 234 -1.98 8.62 10.72
N ASN A 235 -2.36 9.20 9.59
CA ASN A 235 -1.48 9.28 8.43
C ASN A 235 -0.31 10.27 8.66
N LEU A 236 0.92 9.83 8.43
CA LEU A 236 2.13 10.69 8.54
C LEU A 236 2.05 11.91 7.61
N ALA A 237 1.38 11.78 6.47
CA ALA A 237 1.12 12.90 5.56
C ALA A 237 0.20 13.97 6.18
N ALA A 238 -0.61 13.62 7.17
CA ALA A 238 -1.49 14.53 7.91
C ALA A 238 -0.83 15.12 9.19
N GLY A 239 0.49 14.90 9.38
CA GLY A 239 1.22 15.46 10.52
C GLY A 239 1.25 14.56 11.77
N ALA A 240 0.88 13.28 11.66
CA ALA A 240 1.07 12.31 12.73
C ALA A 240 2.56 12.12 13.06
N THR A 241 2.85 11.81 14.31
CA THR A 241 4.17 11.31 14.74
C THR A 241 4.19 9.79 14.67
N SER A 242 5.39 9.20 14.71
CA SER A 242 5.54 7.75 14.67
C SER A 242 6.36 7.22 15.83
N GLU A 243 6.02 6.04 16.32
CA GLU A 243 6.82 5.27 17.27
C GLU A 243 6.79 3.78 16.90
N GLY A 244 7.87 3.07 17.19
CA GLY A 244 7.93 1.62 17.02
C GLY A 244 7.20 0.89 18.16
N ARG A 245 6.60 -0.28 17.85
CA ARG A 245 5.93 -1.15 18.82
C ARG A 245 6.16 -2.61 18.47
N GLU A 246 6.30 -3.44 19.49
CA GLU A 246 6.20 -4.89 19.34
C GLU A 246 4.76 -5.27 18.97
N LEU A 247 4.59 -6.35 18.21
CA LEU A 247 3.28 -6.88 17.89
C LEU A 247 2.66 -7.53 19.14
N THR A 248 1.37 -7.27 19.35
CA THR A 248 0.59 -7.98 20.37
C THR A 248 0.12 -9.33 19.83
N ASP A 249 -0.29 -10.24 20.73
CA ASP A 249 -0.90 -11.52 20.34
C ASP A 249 -2.10 -11.33 19.41
N HIS A 250 -2.84 -10.24 19.59
CA HIS A 250 -3.99 -9.93 18.72
C HIS A 250 -3.57 -9.39 17.34
N ASP A 251 -2.48 -8.63 17.27
CA ASP A 251 -1.90 -8.22 15.98
C ASP A 251 -1.43 -9.44 15.19
N LEU A 252 -0.75 -10.38 15.85
CA LEU A 252 -0.33 -11.64 15.24
C LEU A 252 -1.53 -12.46 14.77
N TRP A 253 -2.57 -12.56 15.60
CA TRP A 253 -3.80 -13.25 15.20
C TRP A 253 -4.44 -12.64 13.95
N ILE A 254 -4.46 -11.29 13.80
CA ILE A 254 -4.95 -10.65 12.57
C ILE A 254 -4.05 -11.04 11.39
N CYS A 255 -2.73 -11.02 11.56
CA CYS A 255 -1.79 -11.45 10.51
C CYS A 255 -2.03 -12.90 10.09
N GLU A 256 -2.27 -13.82 11.03
CA GLU A 256 -2.63 -15.22 10.76
C GLU A 256 -3.94 -15.38 9.97
N GLN A 257 -4.90 -14.43 10.13
CA GLN A 257 -6.13 -14.48 9.35
C GLN A 257 -5.93 -13.95 7.92
N VAL A 258 -5.07 -12.96 7.75
CA VAL A 258 -4.89 -12.25 6.47
C VAL A 258 -3.79 -12.91 5.63
N GLY A 259 -2.69 -13.32 6.25
CA GLY A 259 -1.47 -13.80 5.60
C GLY A 259 -1.70 -14.87 4.54
N PRO A 260 -2.38 -16.00 4.85
CA PRO A 260 -2.61 -17.07 3.88
C PRO A 260 -3.39 -16.64 2.63
N VAL A 261 -4.28 -15.63 2.78
CA VAL A 261 -5.05 -15.09 1.64
C VAL A 261 -4.16 -14.17 0.78
N LEU A 262 -3.22 -13.45 1.39
CA LEU A 262 -2.27 -12.62 0.66
C LEU A 262 -1.31 -13.49 -0.14
N GLU A 263 -0.78 -14.56 0.46
CA GLU A 263 0.08 -15.55 -0.19
C GLU A 263 -0.62 -16.19 -1.38
N GLU A 264 -1.86 -16.73 -1.22
CA GLU A 264 -2.66 -17.31 -2.31
C GLU A 264 -2.86 -16.33 -3.47
N LYS A 265 -2.93 -15.03 -3.19
CA LYS A 265 -3.10 -13.97 -4.19
C LYS A 265 -1.79 -13.44 -4.79
N GLY A 266 -0.64 -13.96 -4.40
CA GLY A 266 0.67 -13.42 -4.84
C GLY A 266 0.90 -11.96 -4.42
N LEU A 267 0.30 -11.56 -3.31
CA LEU A 267 0.49 -10.24 -2.68
C LEU A 267 1.65 -10.32 -1.70
N VAL A 268 2.86 -10.40 -2.22
CA VAL A 268 4.09 -10.71 -1.48
C VAL A 268 4.50 -9.59 -0.51
N PHE A 269 4.38 -8.32 -0.92
CA PHE A 269 4.75 -7.21 -0.05
C PHE A 269 3.55 -6.33 0.27
N VAL A 270 3.09 -6.39 1.51
CA VAL A 270 1.84 -5.77 1.96
C VAL A 270 2.05 -5.02 3.28
N GLY A 271 1.28 -3.94 3.46
CA GLY A 271 1.18 -3.25 4.74
C GLY A 271 -0.25 -3.29 5.24
N ILE A 272 -0.50 -3.85 6.43
CA ILE A 272 -1.80 -3.77 7.06
C ILE A 272 -1.85 -2.68 8.12
N ASP A 273 -3.01 -2.05 8.27
CA ASP A 273 -3.23 -1.01 9.26
C ASP A 273 -4.20 -1.48 10.33
N ILE A 274 -3.79 -1.39 11.60
CA ILE A 274 -4.54 -1.86 12.76
C ILE A 274 -4.71 -0.72 13.77
N ILE A 275 -5.97 -0.42 14.12
CA ILE A 275 -6.31 0.53 15.18
C ILE A 275 -6.91 -0.22 16.35
N GLY A 276 -6.27 -0.16 17.53
CA GLY A 276 -6.66 -1.01 18.65
C GLY A 276 -6.53 -2.49 18.27
N ASP A 277 -7.66 -3.19 18.24
CA ASP A 277 -7.77 -4.60 17.91
C ASP A 277 -8.45 -4.83 16.54
N TYR A 278 -8.46 -3.83 15.65
CA TYR A 278 -9.21 -3.89 14.40
C TYR A 278 -8.36 -3.56 13.18
N LEU A 279 -8.45 -4.44 12.17
CA LEU A 279 -7.95 -4.22 10.83
C LEU A 279 -8.76 -3.11 10.13
N THR A 280 -8.09 -2.14 9.54
CA THR A 280 -8.73 -0.98 8.91
C THR A 280 -8.36 -0.79 7.44
N GLU A 281 -7.18 -1.24 7.02
CA GLU A 281 -6.70 -1.19 5.63
C GLU A 281 -5.71 -2.33 5.34
N ILE A 282 -5.67 -2.78 4.07
CA ILE A 282 -4.68 -3.72 3.53
C ILE A 282 -4.03 -3.04 2.32
N ASN A 283 -2.82 -2.52 2.49
CA ASN A 283 -2.13 -1.72 1.49
C ASN A 283 -1.26 -2.61 0.62
N VAL A 284 -1.68 -2.85 -0.62
CA VAL A 284 -1.06 -3.82 -1.54
C VAL A 284 -0.26 -3.18 -2.69
N THR A 285 -0.42 -1.87 -2.93
CA THR A 285 0.24 -1.17 -4.06
C THR A 285 1.68 -0.78 -3.75
N SER A 286 1.88 0.17 -2.83
CA SER A 286 3.20 0.68 -2.47
C SER A 286 3.30 0.89 -0.95
N PRO A 287 3.24 -0.19 -0.11
CA PRO A 287 3.35 -0.04 1.32
C PRO A 287 4.66 0.66 1.71
N THR A 288 4.56 1.54 2.70
CA THR A 288 5.67 2.37 3.22
C THR A 288 6.01 2.02 4.65
N CYS A 289 6.98 2.72 5.25
CA CYS A 289 7.45 2.60 6.63
C CYS A 289 8.64 1.65 6.82
N VAL A 290 9.26 1.13 5.75
CA VAL A 290 10.45 0.28 5.84
C VAL A 290 11.59 1.03 6.52
N ARG A 291 11.94 2.24 6.06
CA ARG A 291 13.10 2.98 6.59
C ARG A 291 12.92 3.41 8.03
N GLU A 292 11.69 3.77 8.41
CA GLU A 292 11.37 4.10 9.79
C GLU A 292 11.54 2.88 10.72
N LEU A 293 11.06 1.71 10.33
CA LEU A 293 11.20 0.48 11.12
C LEU A 293 12.66 0.00 11.17
N ASN A 294 13.37 0.02 10.04
CA ASN A 294 14.80 -0.31 10.00
C ASN A 294 15.60 0.57 10.98
N ALA A 295 15.35 1.88 10.97
CA ALA A 295 16.06 2.82 11.85
C ALA A 295 15.74 2.64 13.34
N LEU A 296 14.51 2.19 13.69
CA LEU A 296 14.09 1.98 15.07
C LEU A 296 14.59 0.68 15.67
N TYR A 297 14.74 -0.37 14.86
CA TYR A 297 14.96 -1.74 15.35
C TYR A 297 16.18 -2.44 14.75
N ASP A 298 17.00 -1.70 13.99
CA ASP A 298 18.19 -2.23 13.30
C ASP A 298 17.85 -3.46 12.41
N LEU A 299 16.79 -3.28 11.58
CA LEU A 299 16.29 -4.31 10.66
C LEU A 299 16.80 -4.03 9.23
N ASP A 300 16.70 -5.05 8.38
CA ASP A 300 16.90 -4.95 6.93
C ASP A 300 15.67 -5.48 6.16
N ILE A 301 14.49 -4.88 6.40
CA ILE A 301 13.23 -5.35 5.81
C ILE A 301 13.28 -5.39 4.27
N ALA A 302 13.95 -4.44 3.65
CA ALA A 302 14.10 -4.43 2.19
C ALA A 302 15.02 -5.55 1.71
N GLY A 303 16.08 -5.85 2.48
CA GLY A 303 16.94 -7.00 2.23
C GLY A 303 16.22 -8.34 2.39
N ASP A 304 15.46 -8.48 3.47
CA ASP A 304 14.64 -9.68 3.72
C ASP A 304 13.65 -9.92 2.58
N LEU A 305 13.00 -8.84 2.07
CA LEU A 305 12.10 -8.92 0.92
C LEU A 305 12.84 -9.42 -0.34
N ILE A 306 13.99 -8.84 -0.66
CA ILE A 306 14.76 -9.22 -1.87
C ILE A 306 15.28 -10.65 -1.74
N GLU A 307 15.81 -11.05 -0.58
CA GLU A 307 16.26 -12.43 -0.34
C GLU A 307 15.11 -13.43 -0.48
N HIS A 308 13.97 -13.14 0.15
CA HIS A 308 12.78 -13.98 0.02
C HIS A 308 12.35 -14.16 -1.44
N ILE A 309 12.30 -13.07 -2.21
CA ILE A 309 11.93 -13.14 -3.65
C ILE A 309 12.95 -13.98 -4.43
N MET A 310 14.25 -13.82 -4.15
CA MET A 310 15.30 -14.55 -4.85
C MET A 310 15.28 -16.05 -4.54
N ASP A 311 14.93 -16.42 -3.31
CA ASP A 311 14.97 -17.80 -2.85
C ASP A 311 13.70 -18.59 -3.22
N GLU A 312 12.52 -17.94 -3.20
CA GLU A 312 11.24 -18.63 -3.38
C GLU A 312 10.65 -18.47 -4.78
N TYR A 313 11.01 -17.42 -5.55
CA TYR A 313 10.35 -17.09 -6.80
C TYR A 313 11.28 -17.08 -8.03
N LEU A 314 12.61 -17.01 -7.87
CA LEU A 314 13.59 -16.99 -8.98
C LEU A 314 14.53 -18.20 -8.95
#